data_636bab9fb212b44d3cb6aad99ad17cde
#
_entry.id   636bab9fb212b44d3cb6aad99ad17cde
#
_cell.length_a   1.000
_cell.length_b   1.000
_cell.length_c   1.000
_cell.angle_alpha   90.00
_cell.angle_beta   90.00
_cell.angle_gamma   90.00
#
_symmetry.space_group_name_H-M   'P 1'
#
loop_
_entity.id
_entity.type
_entity.pdbx_description
1 polymer ?
#
loop_
_entity_poly.entity_id
_entity_poly.type
_entity_poly.pdbx_seq_one_letter_code
_entity_poly.pdbx_strand_id
1 'polypeptide(L)'
;MELRRSLTLFFLALTMMMVGCAETHKVMSFNNYSQGTEPKVFPAPPDEPRYRYAGELIGEENFQPDSMVNRSSATRFFEWLVGISGYGDDPIVLQRPQSGMVDAEGRIYVTDISRGAVYVFDKLAGQLDVWERSGKNERFVAPIGIAQGLQGEILVADAELHSVFRLNSSGEPVGEFGRDVLMRPTGLAFDVKRGLVYVADTHG
;
A
#
# COMPACT_ATOMS: atom_id res chain seq x y z
N MET A 1 -0.68 -24.63 53.97
CA MET A 1 0.44 -23.84 53.38
C MET A 1 0.52 -24.06 51.87
N GLU A 2 0.21 -25.22 51.38
CA GLU A 2 0.19 -25.64 49.95
C GLU A 2 -0.85 -24.86 49.10
N LEU A 3 -2.07 -24.67 49.62
CA LEU A 3 -3.15 -24.01 48.89
C LEU A 3 -2.85 -22.52 48.56
N ARG A 4 -2.15 -21.82 49.45
CA ARG A 4 -1.69 -20.44 49.23
C ARG A 4 -0.60 -20.34 48.18
N ARG A 5 0.31 -21.33 48.11
CA ARG A 5 1.35 -21.39 47.07
C ARG A 5 0.77 -21.70 45.71
N SER A 6 -0.23 -22.58 45.60
CA SER A 6 -0.91 -22.89 44.37
C SER A 6 -1.71 -21.67 43.84
N LEU A 7 -2.35 -20.91 44.71
CA LEU A 7 -3.11 -19.70 44.33
C LEU A 7 -2.18 -18.57 43.85
N THR A 8 -1.02 -18.38 44.49
CA THR A 8 -0.03 -17.39 44.05
C THR A 8 0.60 -17.76 42.70
N LEU A 9 0.87 -19.04 42.46
CA LEU A 9 1.38 -19.50 41.15
C LEU A 9 0.34 -19.34 40.05
N PHE A 10 -0.94 -19.57 40.36
CA PHE A 10 -2.04 -19.36 39.40
C PHE A 10 -2.22 -17.88 39.07
N PHE A 11 -2.17 -16.98 40.03
CA PHE A 11 -2.20 -15.53 39.78
C PHE A 11 -0.97 -15.03 39.03
N LEU A 12 0.21 -15.57 39.31
CA LEU A 12 1.44 -15.23 38.59
C LEU A 12 1.38 -15.69 37.13
N ALA A 13 0.82 -16.87 36.85
CA ALA A 13 0.60 -17.37 35.49
C ALA A 13 -0.47 -16.56 34.73
N LEU A 14 -1.53 -16.14 35.46
CA LEU A 14 -2.59 -15.32 34.85
C LEU A 14 -2.13 -13.90 34.51
N THR A 15 -1.24 -13.28 35.33
CA THR A 15 -0.64 -11.98 35.00
C THR A 15 0.36 -12.08 33.84
N MET A 16 1.01 -13.21 33.63
CA MET A 16 1.93 -13.42 32.51
C MET A 16 1.19 -13.57 31.17
N MET A 17 -0.11 -13.93 31.17
CA MET A 17 -0.94 -14.00 29.96
C MET A 17 -1.49 -12.63 29.49
N MET A 18 -1.32 -11.58 30.27
CA MET A 18 -1.73 -10.21 29.91
C MET A 18 -0.64 -9.39 29.21
N VAL A 19 0.45 -10.00 28.76
CA VAL A 19 1.42 -9.34 27.90
C VAL A 19 0.78 -9.25 26.52
N GLY A 20 0.04 -8.17 26.28
CA GLY A 20 -0.61 -7.88 25.01
C GLY A 20 0.41 -7.85 23.88
N CYS A 21 -0.01 -8.29 22.71
CA CYS A 21 0.73 -8.09 21.47
C CYS A 21 1.02 -6.60 21.33
N ALA A 22 2.27 -6.19 21.49
CA ALA A 22 2.70 -4.86 21.07
C ALA A 22 2.70 -4.88 19.54
N GLU A 23 1.80 -4.13 18.92
CA GLU A 23 1.85 -3.87 17.47
C GLU A 23 3.22 -3.25 17.17
N THR A 24 4.02 -3.97 16.40
CA THR A 24 5.30 -3.44 15.92
C THR A 24 5.01 -2.37 14.87
N HIS A 25 5.27 -1.12 15.21
CA HIS A 25 5.18 -0.01 14.27
C HIS A 25 6.13 -0.29 13.11
N LYS A 26 5.58 -0.36 11.90
CA LYS A 26 6.37 -0.52 10.66
C LYS A 26 6.64 0.86 10.08
N VAL A 27 7.83 1.05 9.56
CA VAL A 27 8.25 2.28 8.87
C VAL A 27 8.40 1.98 7.40
N MET A 28 7.77 2.80 6.57
CA MET A 28 7.94 2.72 5.13
C MET A 28 9.31 3.24 4.72
N SER A 29 10.05 2.43 3.98
CA SER A 29 11.31 2.81 3.35
C SER A 29 11.27 2.55 1.85
N PHE A 30 11.87 3.46 1.06
CA PHE A 30 12.11 3.17 -0.35
C PHE A 30 13.33 2.25 -0.45
N ASN A 31 13.19 1.15 -1.18
CA ASN A 31 14.33 0.29 -1.47
C ASN A 31 15.32 1.05 -2.34
N ASN A 32 16.46 1.37 -1.76
CA ASN A 32 17.47 2.16 -2.42
C ASN A 32 18.71 1.29 -2.66
N TYR A 33 18.80 0.69 -3.85
CA TYR A 33 19.97 -0.11 -4.27
C TYR A 33 21.26 0.72 -4.40
N SER A 34 21.17 2.05 -4.28
CA SER A 34 22.29 2.97 -4.38
C SER A 34 22.81 3.48 -3.03
N GLN A 35 22.66 2.70 -1.94
CA GLN A 35 23.31 3.05 -0.67
C GLN A 35 24.83 3.15 -0.86
N GLY A 36 25.35 4.38 -0.83
CA GLY A 36 26.78 4.68 -0.98
C GLY A 36 27.20 5.26 -2.33
N THR A 37 26.29 5.40 -3.31
CA THR A 37 26.56 6.12 -4.57
C THR A 37 25.95 7.52 -4.54
N GLU A 38 26.51 8.42 -5.35
CA GLU A 38 25.93 9.76 -5.53
C GLU A 38 24.46 9.67 -5.96
N PRO A 39 23.58 10.59 -5.47
CA PRO A 39 22.17 10.57 -5.82
C PRO A 39 21.98 10.69 -7.34
N LYS A 40 21.25 9.75 -7.94
CA LYS A 40 20.89 9.83 -9.36
C LYS A 40 19.95 10.99 -9.59
N VAL A 41 20.35 11.94 -10.43
CA VAL A 41 19.59 13.14 -10.78
C VAL A 41 19.32 13.20 -12.26
N PHE A 42 18.24 13.87 -12.65
CA PHE A 42 17.80 14.00 -14.04
C PHE A 42 17.41 15.46 -14.35
N PRO A 43 17.88 16.04 -15.47
CA PRO A 43 18.96 15.49 -16.30
C PRO A 43 20.26 15.36 -15.52
N ALA A 44 21.20 14.58 -16.07
CA ALA A 44 22.54 14.45 -15.50
C ALA A 44 23.37 15.73 -15.77
N PRO A 45 24.38 16.04 -14.94
CA PRO A 45 25.33 17.13 -15.22
C PRO A 45 25.93 16.98 -16.63
N PRO A 46 26.21 18.09 -17.37
CA PRO A 46 26.28 19.48 -16.90
C PRO A 46 24.94 20.22 -16.82
N ASP A 47 23.84 19.63 -17.23
CA ASP A 47 22.52 20.27 -17.17
C ASP A 47 22.04 20.44 -15.71
N GLU A 48 21.18 21.43 -15.47
CA GLU A 48 20.62 21.68 -14.15
C GLU A 48 19.64 20.56 -13.74
N PRO A 49 19.90 19.80 -12.67
CA PRO A 49 19.03 18.71 -12.23
C PRO A 49 17.66 19.22 -11.79
N ARG A 50 16.60 18.61 -12.30
CA ARG A 50 15.20 18.91 -11.95
C ARG A 50 14.53 17.83 -11.12
N TYR A 51 15.00 16.60 -11.25
CA TYR A 51 14.45 15.43 -10.57
C TYR A 51 15.55 14.62 -9.91
N ARG A 52 15.22 14.01 -8.80
CA ARG A 52 16.10 13.09 -8.08
C ARG A 52 15.39 11.74 -7.93
N TYR A 53 16.12 10.68 -8.24
CA TYR A 53 15.66 9.33 -7.93
C TYR A 53 15.57 9.14 -6.41
N ALA A 54 14.39 8.76 -5.90
CA ALA A 54 14.14 8.60 -4.47
C ALA A 54 14.23 7.13 -4.01
N GLY A 55 13.99 6.18 -4.92
CA GLY A 55 13.99 4.76 -4.62
C GLY A 55 12.85 4.03 -5.30
N GLU A 56 12.60 2.79 -4.90
CA GLU A 56 11.65 1.89 -5.50
C GLU A 56 10.55 1.49 -4.53
N LEU A 57 9.32 1.41 -5.05
CA LEU A 57 8.20 0.78 -4.41
C LEU A 57 8.03 -0.61 -5.02
N ILE A 58 8.11 -1.65 -4.19
CA ILE A 58 8.01 -3.05 -4.59
C ILE A 58 6.71 -3.65 -4.06
N GLY A 59 6.39 -3.37 -2.80
CA GLY A 59 5.22 -3.91 -2.12
C GLY A 59 5.39 -3.92 -0.61
N GLU A 60 5.02 -5.01 0.03
CA GLU A 60 5.08 -5.16 1.49
C GLU A 60 6.51 -5.03 2.04
N GLU A 61 7.53 -5.39 1.26
CA GLU A 61 8.94 -5.24 1.62
C GLU A 61 9.36 -3.79 1.90
N ASN A 62 8.61 -2.81 1.41
CA ASN A 62 8.84 -1.41 1.73
C ASN A 62 8.51 -1.06 3.19
N PHE A 63 7.78 -1.91 3.92
CA PHE A 63 7.39 -1.70 5.30
C PHE A 63 8.19 -2.59 6.24
N GLN A 64 9.22 -2.04 6.85
CA GLN A 64 10.07 -2.77 7.78
C GLN A 64 9.74 -2.39 9.23
N PRO A 65 9.77 -3.37 10.16
CA PRO A 65 9.64 -3.06 11.59
C PRO A 65 10.75 -2.10 12.03
N ASP A 66 10.40 -1.06 12.75
CA ASP A 66 11.34 -0.07 13.30
C ASP A 66 12.44 -0.72 14.16
N SER A 67 12.18 -1.93 14.68
CA SER A 67 13.10 -2.73 15.49
C SER A 67 14.14 -3.56 14.71
N MET A 68 14.17 -3.49 13.38
CA MET A 68 15.20 -4.21 12.58
C MET A 68 16.64 -3.71 12.84
N VAL A 69 16.80 -2.56 13.47
CA VAL A 69 18.11 -2.00 13.80
C VAL A 69 18.83 -2.77 14.92
N ASN A 70 18.13 -3.63 15.73
CA ASN A 70 18.76 -4.30 16.87
C ASN A 70 18.11 -5.63 17.29
N ARG A 71 17.75 -6.53 16.36
CA ARG A 71 17.35 -7.88 16.77
C ARG A 71 18.58 -8.65 17.25
N SER A 72 18.61 -8.96 18.55
CA SER A 72 19.67 -9.79 19.11
C SER A 72 19.61 -11.20 18.49
N SER A 73 20.77 -11.84 18.40
CA SER A 73 20.88 -13.25 17.92
C SER A 73 19.98 -14.21 18.71
N ALA A 74 19.71 -13.89 19.98
CA ALA A 74 18.83 -14.65 20.86
C ALA A 74 17.36 -14.58 20.41
N THR A 75 16.86 -13.41 19.99
CA THR A 75 15.50 -13.24 19.50
C THR A 75 15.27 -14.04 18.22
N ARG A 76 16.21 -14.00 17.27
CA ARG A 76 16.17 -14.80 16.03
C ARG A 76 16.18 -16.30 16.30
N PHE A 77 16.94 -16.75 17.29
CA PHE A 77 16.99 -18.15 17.70
C PHE A 77 15.66 -18.59 18.31
N PHE A 78 15.03 -17.76 19.16
CA PHE A 78 13.72 -18.04 19.72
C PHE A 78 12.61 -18.08 18.67
N GLU A 79 12.58 -17.15 17.71
CA GLU A 79 11.64 -17.13 16.58
C GLU A 79 11.77 -18.39 15.74
N TRP A 80 13.00 -18.85 15.49
CA TRP A 80 13.26 -20.11 14.81
C TRP A 80 12.79 -21.33 15.62
N LEU A 81 13.03 -21.34 16.93
CA LEU A 81 12.65 -22.45 17.80
C LEU A 81 11.14 -22.64 17.94
N VAL A 82 10.38 -21.54 17.97
CA VAL A 82 8.90 -21.57 18.09
C VAL A 82 8.20 -21.60 16.73
N GLY A 83 8.95 -21.67 15.63
CA GLY A 83 8.39 -21.78 14.28
C GLY A 83 7.71 -20.50 13.77
N ILE A 84 7.97 -19.34 14.40
CA ILE A 84 7.48 -18.01 13.96
C ILE A 84 8.38 -17.44 12.85
N SER A 85 9.45 -18.13 12.49
CA SER A 85 10.30 -17.75 11.35
C SER A 85 9.53 -17.96 10.04
N GLY A 86 8.75 -16.95 9.68
CA GLY A 86 8.48 -16.50 8.32
C GLY A 86 8.14 -17.52 7.22
N TYR A 87 7.34 -18.54 7.51
CA TYR A 87 6.51 -19.16 6.48
C TYR A 87 5.15 -18.48 6.51
N GLY A 88 5.14 -17.18 6.26
CA GLY A 88 3.96 -16.43 5.91
C GLY A 88 3.80 -16.43 4.40
N ASP A 89 2.58 -16.21 3.95
CA ASP A 89 2.17 -16.06 2.55
C ASP A 89 3.21 -15.27 1.74
N ASP A 90 3.34 -15.60 0.45
CA ASP A 90 4.22 -14.86 -0.47
C ASP A 90 4.02 -13.35 -0.30
N PRO A 91 5.09 -12.56 -0.16
CA PRO A 91 4.97 -11.13 0.10
C PRO A 91 4.15 -10.46 -0.99
N ILE A 92 3.27 -9.56 -0.58
CA ILE A 92 2.44 -8.78 -1.50
C ILE A 92 3.35 -7.82 -2.27
N VAL A 93 3.50 -8.06 -3.57
CA VAL A 93 4.36 -7.29 -4.47
C VAL A 93 3.60 -6.75 -5.67
N LEU A 94 4.01 -5.58 -6.17
CA LEU A 94 3.58 -5.04 -7.45
C LEU A 94 4.08 -5.96 -8.58
N GLN A 95 3.18 -6.37 -9.48
CA GLN A 95 3.50 -7.28 -10.59
C GLN A 95 3.48 -6.55 -11.94
N ARG A 96 2.43 -5.77 -12.21
CA ARG A 96 2.27 -4.99 -13.44
C ARG A 96 1.67 -3.62 -13.14
N PRO A 97 2.42 -2.74 -12.45
CA PRO A 97 1.93 -1.40 -12.13
C PRO A 97 1.71 -0.57 -13.41
N GLN A 98 0.67 0.24 -13.43
CA GLN A 98 0.28 1.05 -14.59
C GLN A 98 0.38 2.54 -14.30
N SER A 99 -0.23 3.00 -13.23
CA SER A 99 -0.30 4.42 -12.89
C SER A 99 -0.19 4.60 -11.39
N GLY A 100 0.18 5.79 -10.98
CA GLY A 100 0.24 6.13 -9.56
C GLY A 100 -0.13 7.59 -9.29
N MET A 101 -0.57 7.83 -8.07
CA MET A 101 -0.85 9.17 -7.55
C MET A 101 -0.43 9.26 -6.09
N VAL A 102 -0.34 10.48 -5.59
CA VAL A 102 -0.11 10.78 -4.18
C VAL A 102 -1.22 11.71 -3.72
N ASP A 103 -1.85 11.40 -2.58
CA ASP A 103 -2.86 12.26 -1.99
C ASP A 103 -2.27 13.36 -1.10
N ALA A 104 -3.13 14.18 -0.51
CA ALA A 104 -2.72 15.29 0.35
C ALA A 104 -2.09 14.82 1.68
N GLU A 105 -2.42 13.62 2.13
CA GLU A 105 -1.89 12.96 3.33
C GLU A 105 -0.55 12.27 3.07
N GLY A 106 -0.12 12.20 1.81
CA GLY A 106 1.14 11.59 1.38
C GLY A 106 1.06 10.07 1.19
N ARG A 107 -0.14 9.49 1.13
CA ARG A 107 -0.34 8.09 0.73
C ARG A 107 -0.09 7.95 -0.76
N ILE A 108 0.62 6.89 -1.14
CA ILE A 108 0.96 6.61 -2.53
C ILE A 108 0.06 5.48 -3.02
N TYR A 109 -0.63 5.73 -4.11
CA TYR A 109 -1.55 4.78 -4.75
C TYR A 109 -0.94 4.28 -6.04
N VAL A 110 -1.00 2.98 -6.30
CA VAL A 110 -0.49 2.37 -7.53
C VAL A 110 -1.51 1.36 -8.03
N THR A 111 -1.97 1.52 -9.27
CA THR A 111 -2.82 0.52 -9.93
C THR A 111 -1.98 -0.63 -10.46
N ASP A 112 -2.43 -1.87 -10.27
CA ASP A 112 -1.77 -3.07 -10.78
C ASP A 112 -2.77 -3.99 -11.49
N ILE A 113 -2.57 -4.20 -12.80
CA ILE A 113 -3.49 -4.97 -13.62
C ILE A 113 -3.31 -6.49 -13.46
N SER A 114 -2.16 -6.98 -13.03
CA SER A 114 -1.98 -8.41 -12.82
C SER A 114 -2.78 -8.92 -11.63
N ARG A 115 -2.91 -8.11 -10.60
CA ARG A 115 -3.73 -8.43 -9.43
C ARG A 115 -5.16 -7.93 -9.56
N GLY A 116 -5.43 -6.98 -10.47
CA GLY A 116 -6.72 -6.29 -10.51
C GLY A 116 -6.95 -5.51 -9.22
N ALA A 117 -6.03 -4.63 -8.86
CA ALA A 117 -6.04 -3.97 -7.56
C ALA A 117 -5.40 -2.58 -7.59
N VAL A 118 -5.70 -1.80 -6.56
CA VAL A 118 -5.00 -0.58 -6.19
C VAL A 118 -4.20 -0.84 -4.92
N TYR A 119 -2.89 -0.66 -4.98
CA TYR A 119 -1.99 -0.73 -3.84
C TYR A 119 -1.89 0.64 -3.18
N VAL A 120 -2.07 0.70 -1.87
CA VAL A 120 -2.02 1.93 -1.10
C VAL A 120 -0.90 1.85 -0.07
N PHE A 121 0.16 2.59 -0.32
CA PHE A 121 1.30 2.70 0.58
C PHE A 121 1.04 3.84 1.56
N ASP A 122 0.63 3.53 2.78
CA ASP A 122 0.42 4.50 3.85
C ASP A 122 1.67 4.61 4.72
N LYS A 123 2.43 5.68 4.50
CA LYS A 123 3.66 5.94 5.25
C LYS A 123 3.39 6.26 6.72
N LEU A 124 2.28 6.93 7.03
CA LEU A 124 1.95 7.35 8.39
C LEU A 124 1.46 6.16 9.22
N ALA A 125 0.60 5.32 8.62
CA ALA A 125 0.13 4.10 9.27
C ALA A 125 1.18 2.98 9.26
N GLY A 126 2.21 3.08 8.40
CA GLY A 126 3.24 2.06 8.26
C GLY A 126 2.72 0.74 7.66
N GLN A 127 1.75 0.82 6.75
CA GLN A 127 1.10 -0.36 6.18
C GLN A 127 0.87 -0.25 4.67
N LEU A 128 0.75 -1.42 4.05
CA LEU A 128 0.31 -1.59 2.67
C LEU A 128 -1.11 -2.15 2.68
N ASP A 129 -2.04 -1.39 2.08
CA ASP A 129 -3.39 -1.88 1.81
C ASP A 129 -3.52 -2.26 0.33
N VAL A 130 -4.35 -3.25 0.04
CA VAL A 130 -4.65 -3.70 -1.33
C VAL A 130 -6.15 -3.67 -1.55
N TRP A 131 -6.59 -2.76 -2.41
CA TRP A 131 -8.01 -2.57 -2.73
C TRP A 131 -8.34 -3.30 -4.03
N GLU A 132 -9.09 -4.39 -3.92
CA GLU A 132 -9.46 -5.21 -5.07
C GLU A 132 -10.92 -4.99 -5.53
N ARG A 133 -11.71 -4.26 -4.73
CA ARG A 133 -13.14 -4.07 -5.00
C ARG A 133 -13.38 -2.80 -5.81
N SER A 134 -14.01 -2.94 -6.96
CA SER A 134 -14.49 -1.85 -7.80
C SER A 134 -15.92 -1.43 -7.44
N GLY A 135 -16.75 -2.41 -7.04
CA GLY A 135 -18.13 -2.22 -6.68
C GLY A 135 -18.54 -3.05 -5.47
N LYS A 136 -19.81 -2.99 -5.12
CA LYS A 136 -20.36 -3.71 -3.95
C LYS A 136 -20.13 -5.23 -4.04
N ASN A 137 -20.30 -5.81 -5.25
CA ASN A 137 -20.10 -7.23 -5.54
C ASN A 137 -19.18 -7.42 -6.77
N GLU A 138 -18.38 -6.43 -7.11
CA GLU A 138 -17.52 -6.42 -8.29
C GLU A 138 -16.08 -6.13 -7.88
N ARG A 139 -15.14 -6.74 -8.58
CA ARG A 139 -13.69 -6.53 -8.39
C ARG A 139 -13.11 -5.85 -9.62
N PHE A 140 -12.03 -5.14 -9.44
CA PHE A 140 -11.23 -4.64 -10.56
C PHE A 140 -10.72 -5.78 -11.44
N VAL A 141 -10.68 -5.53 -12.75
CA VAL A 141 -10.16 -6.46 -13.76
C VAL A 141 -8.88 -5.90 -14.38
N ALA A 142 -8.93 -4.68 -14.87
CA ALA A 142 -7.78 -4.00 -15.46
C ALA A 142 -7.74 -2.52 -15.02
N PRO A 143 -7.45 -2.24 -13.74
CA PRO A 143 -7.32 -0.87 -13.27
C PRO A 143 -6.04 -0.24 -13.83
N ILE A 144 -6.20 0.85 -14.62
CA ILE A 144 -5.09 1.53 -15.28
C ILE A 144 -4.93 2.94 -14.73
N GLY A 145 -5.88 3.85 -15.03
CA GLY A 145 -5.81 5.25 -14.61
C GLY A 145 -6.23 5.44 -13.16
N ILE A 146 -5.56 6.35 -12.47
CA ILE A 146 -5.92 6.73 -11.12
C ILE A 146 -5.77 8.25 -10.95
N ALA A 147 -6.72 8.89 -10.28
CA ALA A 147 -6.67 10.30 -9.94
C ALA A 147 -7.44 10.59 -8.65
N GLN A 148 -7.04 11.63 -7.93
CA GLN A 148 -7.83 12.13 -6.81
C GLN A 148 -9.04 12.91 -7.35
N GLY A 149 -10.23 12.59 -6.86
CA GLY A 149 -11.48 13.28 -7.17
C GLY A 149 -11.87 14.33 -6.14
N LEU A 150 -13.17 14.66 -6.11
CA LEU A 150 -13.73 15.60 -5.12
C LEU A 150 -13.70 14.99 -3.71
N GLN A 151 -13.50 15.84 -2.71
CA GLN A 151 -13.59 15.48 -1.29
C GLN A 151 -12.72 14.30 -0.87
N GLY A 152 -11.59 14.10 -1.55
CA GLY A 152 -10.67 13.01 -1.23
C GLY A 152 -11.08 11.64 -1.80
N GLU A 153 -12.08 11.59 -2.70
CA GLU A 153 -12.38 10.37 -3.45
C GLU A 153 -11.20 9.96 -4.32
N ILE A 154 -11.08 8.66 -4.53
CA ILE A 154 -10.11 8.08 -5.45
C ILE A 154 -10.87 7.59 -6.69
N LEU A 155 -10.49 8.10 -7.84
CA LEU A 155 -11.04 7.71 -9.14
C LEU A 155 -10.12 6.68 -9.78
N VAL A 156 -10.69 5.55 -10.20
CA VAL A 156 -9.94 4.47 -10.85
C VAL A 156 -10.62 4.10 -12.16
N ALA A 157 -9.91 4.24 -13.29
CA ALA A 157 -10.37 3.79 -14.58
C ALA A 157 -10.02 2.30 -14.77
N ASP A 158 -11.03 1.48 -15.01
CA ASP A 158 -10.83 0.07 -15.35
C ASP A 158 -11.15 -0.15 -16.83
N ALA A 159 -10.12 -0.56 -17.59
CA ALA A 159 -10.19 -0.68 -19.03
C ALA A 159 -11.08 -1.84 -19.51
N GLU A 160 -11.22 -2.90 -18.72
CA GLU A 160 -12.03 -4.08 -19.07
C GLU A 160 -13.46 -3.98 -18.51
N LEU A 161 -13.67 -3.20 -17.47
CA LEU A 161 -15.01 -2.91 -16.94
C LEU A 161 -15.65 -1.68 -17.61
N HIS A 162 -14.93 -1.01 -18.52
CA HIS A 162 -15.42 0.13 -19.31
C HIS A 162 -15.97 1.28 -18.46
N SER A 163 -15.40 1.50 -17.28
CA SER A 163 -15.97 2.41 -16.28
C SER A 163 -14.88 3.12 -15.47
N VAL A 164 -15.26 4.25 -14.89
CA VAL A 164 -14.48 4.91 -13.85
C VAL A 164 -15.19 4.71 -12.52
N PHE A 165 -14.51 4.04 -11.61
CA PHE A 165 -14.99 3.77 -10.26
C PHE A 165 -14.57 4.87 -9.30
N ARG A 166 -15.45 5.16 -8.35
CA ARG A 166 -15.24 6.12 -7.28
C ARG A 166 -15.13 5.35 -5.97
N LEU A 167 -14.01 5.53 -5.27
CA LEU A 167 -13.76 4.94 -3.97
C LEU A 167 -13.62 6.06 -2.93
N ASN A 168 -14.01 5.79 -1.69
CA ASN A 168 -13.68 6.68 -0.59
C ASN A 168 -12.21 6.51 -0.14
N SER A 169 -11.78 7.32 0.82
CA SER A 169 -10.40 7.29 1.36
C SER A 169 -10.01 5.99 2.07
N SER A 170 -10.96 5.08 2.31
CA SER A 170 -10.75 3.75 2.88
C SER A 170 -10.82 2.63 1.83
N GLY A 171 -10.96 2.98 0.54
CA GLY A 171 -11.04 2.01 -0.56
C GLY A 171 -12.40 1.38 -0.76
N GLU A 172 -13.44 1.89 -0.10
CA GLU A 172 -14.80 1.38 -0.32
C GLU A 172 -15.45 2.03 -1.54
N PRO A 173 -16.07 1.23 -2.43
CA PRO A 173 -16.77 1.73 -3.59
C PRO A 173 -17.98 2.62 -3.21
N VAL A 174 -18.01 3.84 -3.73
CA VAL A 174 -19.11 4.81 -3.51
C VAL A 174 -19.91 5.10 -4.78
N GLY A 175 -19.43 4.66 -5.96
CA GLY A 175 -20.13 4.78 -7.22
C GLY A 175 -19.24 4.54 -8.43
N GLU A 176 -19.84 4.65 -9.61
CA GLU A 176 -19.15 4.55 -10.88
C GLU A 176 -19.81 5.48 -11.92
N PHE A 177 -19.12 5.72 -13.03
CA PHE A 177 -19.68 6.39 -14.20
C PHE A 177 -18.94 5.96 -15.48
N GLY A 178 -19.60 6.18 -16.63
CA GLY A 178 -19.00 5.97 -17.95
C GLY A 178 -19.23 4.59 -18.57
N ARG A 179 -19.80 3.63 -17.86
CA ARG A 179 -19.99 2.23 -18.31
C ARG A 179 -20.67 2.10 -19.69
N ASP A 180 -21.61 2.98 -20.00
CA ASP A 180 -22.35 2.94 -21.28
C ASP A 180 -21.70 3.78 -22.40
N VAL A 181 -20.63 4.50 -22.09
CA VAL A 181 -20.00 5.48 -22.97
C VAL A 181 -18.55 5.16 -23.26
N LEU A 182 -17.81 4.74 -22.22
CA LEU A 182 -16.38 4.45 -22.33
C LEU A 182 -16.15 3.05 -22.91
N MET A 183 -15.17 2.96 -23.78
CA MET A 183 -14.78 1.69 -24.42
C MET A 183 -13.54 1.08 -23.77
N ARG A 184 -12.51 1.89 -23.51
CA ARG A 184 -11.26 1.45 -22.87
C ARG A 184 -10.60 2.63 -22.13
N PRO A 185 -11.16 3.05 -20.99
CA PRO A 185 -10.60 4.16 -20.23
C PRO A 185 -9.24 3.79 -19.65
N THR A 186 -8.23 4.63 -19.87
CA THR A 186 -6.84 4.37 -19.47
C THR A 186 -6.21 5.47 -18.66
N GLY A 187 -6.52 6.72 -18.91
CA GLY A 187 -5.96 7.86 -18.19
C GLY A 187 -7.02 8.70 -17.52
N LEU A 188 -6.70 9.24 -16.37
CA LEU A 188 -7.59 10.14 -15.62
C LEU A 188 -6.85 11.41 -15.23
N ALA A 189 -7.58 12.53 -15.30
CA ALA A 189 -7.18 13.79 -14.68
C ALA A 189 -8.40 14.51 -14.09
N PHE A 190 -8.22 15.15 -12.96
CA PHE A 190 -9.29 15.90 -12.31
C PHE A 190 -8.94 17.39 -12.24
N ASP A 191 -9.81 18.23 -12.81
CA ASP A 191 -9.74 19.68 -12.67
C ASP A 191 -10.55 20.11 -11.45
N VAL A 192 -9.86 20.36 -10.35
CA VAL A 192 -10.46 20.80 -9.08
C VAL A 192 -11.23 22.10 -9.22
N LYS A 193 -10.76 23.03 -10.08
CA LYS A 193 -11.40 24.35 -10.24
C LYS A 193 -12.75 24.26 -10.94
N ARG A 194 -12.88 23.35 -11.91
CA ARG A 194 -14.10 23.16 -12.69
C ARG A 194 -14.97 22.02 -12.22
N GLY A 195 -14.43 21.13 -11.36
CA GLY A 195 -15.10 19.89 -10.95
C GLY A 195 -15.27 18.90 -12.11
N LEU A 196 -14.33 18.89 -13.07
CA LEU A 196 -14.40 18.05 -14.27
C LEU A 196 -13.40 16.92 -14.18
N VAL A 197 -13.84 15.73 -14.57
CA VAL A 197 -12.97 14.57 -14.79
C VAL A 197 -12.71 14.43 -16.29
N TYR A 198 -11.44 14.41 -16.66
CA TYR A 198 -11.02 14.09 -18.02
C TYR A 198 -10.61 12.61 -18.07
N VAL A 199 -11.16 11.90 -19.03
CA VAL A 199 -10.89 10.46 -19.24
C VAL A 199 -10.25 10.30 -20.60
N ALA A 200 -9.08 9.67 -20.66
CA ALA A 200 -8.50 9.21 -21.91
C ALA A 200 -9.08 7.83 -22.24
N ASP A 201 -9.87 7.76 -23.30
CA ASP A 201 -10.45 6.51 -23.82
C ASP A 201 -9.73 6.12 -25.09
N THR A 202 -9.05 4.97 -25.10
CA THR A 202 -8.17 4.57 -26.22
C THR A 202 -8.88 3.83 -27.33
N HIS A 203 -10.17 3.53 -27.19
CA HIS A 203 -11.00 2.85 -28.18
C HIS A 203 -12.32 3.60 -28.49
N GLY A 204 -12.46 4.80 -27.94
CA GLY A 204 -13.59 5.69 -28.19
C GLY A 204 -13.36 6.65 -29.35
#